data_2b03b7e65760f932659f8089c4bdc645
#
_entry.id   2b03b7e65760f932659f8089c4bdc645
#
_cell.length_a   1.000
_cell.length_b   1.000
_cell.length_c   1.000
_cell.angle_alpha   90.00
_cell.angle_beta   90.00
_cell.angle_gamma   90.00
#
_symmetry.space_group_name_H-M   'P 1'
#
loop_
_entity.id
_entity.type
_entity.pdbx_description
1 polymer ?
#
loop_
_entity_poly.entity_id
_entity_poly.type
_entity_poly.pdbx_seq_one_letter_code
_entity_poly.pdbx_strand_id
1 'polypeptide(L)'
;MRVALANAKGGVTKTTSCIYLAAVLARRGIEVAVYDADPQSSASLWAAAAEQAGDPLPFDVLPANMATLAHLGGDPAAREWSIIDAPPQGPLLDKTLAVADFVIVPTSDSPMDLQQAWDTLDRARHATRAALLPVRVEANTNAWAQPWPRWSKPTPRASTPSSPNDNRSRPRSA
;
A
#
# COMPACT_ATOMS: atom_id res chain seq x y z
N MET A 1 -1.22 -7.75 8.24
CA MET A 1 -1.83 -6.61 7.50
C MET A 1 -0.87 -6.12 6.44
N ARG A 2 -1.32 -5.93 5.21
CA ARG A 2 -0.51 -5.49 4.07
C ARG A 2 -0.88 -4.04 3.71
N VAL A 3 0.08 -3.13 3.88
CA VAL A 3 -0.10 -1.70 3.59
C VAL A 3 0.82 -1.31 2.45
N ALA A 4 0.27 -0.81 1.35
CA ALA A 4 1.07 -0.31 0.25
C ALA A 4 1.17 1.22 0.28
N LEU A 5 2.35 1.73 0.00
CA LEU A 5 2.57 3.14 -0.28
C LEU A 5 2.74 3.32 -1.79
N ALA A 6 1.78 3.96 -2.43
CA ALA A 6 1.69 4.06 -3.87
C ALA A 6 1.40 5.50 -4.32
N ASN A 7 2.10 5.95 -5.34
CA ASN A 7 1.77 7.16 -6.10
C ASN A 7 2.46 7.07 -7.46
N ALA A 8 1.76 7.43 -8.53
CA ALA A 8 2.31 7.46 -9.87
C ALA A 8 3.46 8.47 -10.02
N LYS A 9 3.54 9.47 -9.15
CA LYS A 9 4.62 10.46 -9.16
C LYS A 9 5.85 9.96 -8.40
N GLY A 10 7.04 10.18 -8.98
CA GLY A 10 8.32 10.04 -8.30
C GLY A 10 8.58 11.17 -7.28
N GLY A 11 9.40 10.91 -6.26
CA GLY A 11 9.82 11.94 -5.31
C GLY A 11 8.80 12.39 -4.26
N VAL A 12 7.63 11.76 -4.18
CA VAL A 12 6.59 12.04 -3.18
C VAL A 12 6.75 11.26 -1.88
N THR A 13 7.98 10.91 -1.52
CA THR A 13 8.33 10.27 -0.25
C THR A 13 7.72 8.88 0.02
N LYS A 14 7.35 8.08 -1.02
CA LYS A 14 6.85 6.71 -0.83
C LYS A 14 7.80 5.89 0.05
N THR A 15 9.03 5.70 -0.40
CA THR A 15 10.07 4.94 0.30
C THR A 15 10.32 5.46 1.72
N THR A 16 10.48 6.78 1.87
CA THR A 16 10.67 7.40 3.19
C THR A 16 9.51 7.06 4.14
N SER A 17 8.28 7.16 3.65
CA SER A 17 7.09 6.84 4.46
C SER A 17 7.01 5.34 4.78
N CYS A 18 7.44 4.44 3.88
CA CYS A 18 7.56 3.00 4.16
C CYS A 18 8.52 2.75 5.33
N ILE A 19 9.72 3.28 5.25
CA ILE A 19 10.78 3.10 6.26
C ILE A 19 10.32 3.65 7.62
N TYR A 20 9.78 4.87 7.66
CA TYR A 20 9.30 5.46 8.93
C TYR A 20 8.12 4.70 9.53
N LEU A 21 7.16 4.27 8.73
CA LEU A 21 6.02 3.47 9.20
C LEU A 21 6.51 2.15 9.80
N ALA A 22 7.39 1.44 9.10
CA ALA A 22 7.97 0.20 9.59
C ALA A 22 8.78 0.41 10.89
N ALA A 23 9.57 1.49 10.97
CA ALA A 23 10.33 1.83 12.18
C ALA A 23 9.42 2.09 13.39
N VAL A 24 8.30 2.78 13.19
CA VAL A 24 7.32 3.01 14.28
C VAL A 24 6.67 1.72 14.74
N LEU A 25 6.32 0.82 13.81
CA LEU A 25 5.74 -0.49 14.13
C LEU A 25 6.73 -1.38 14.88
N ALA A 26 7.97 -1.49 14.38
CA ALA A 26 9.02 -2.28 15.02
C ALA A 26 9.34 -1.78 16.45
N ARG A 27 9.39 -0.45 16.66
CA ARG A 27 9.56 0.13 18.01
C ARG A 27 8.42 -0.19 18.97
N ARG A 28 7.25 -0.56 18.46
CA ARG A 28 6.10 -1.02 19.26
C ARG A 28 6.08 -2.53 19.47
N GLY A 29 7.12 -3.23 19.02
CA GLY A 29 7.24 -4.69 19.14
C GLY A 29 6.40 -5.47 18.12
N ILE A 30 5.92 -4.79 17.06
CA ILE A 30 5.13 -5.42 16.01
C ILE A 30 6.08 -6.01 14.96
N GLU A 31 5.89 -7.27 14.60
CA GLU A 31 6.65 -7.90 13.52
C GLU A 31 6.27 -7.27 12.16
N VAL A 32 7.24 -6.62 11.54
CA VAL A 32 7.07 -5.91 10.28
C VAL A 32 8.21 -6.19 9.31
N ALA A 33 7.90 -6.22 8.02
CA ALA A 33 8.89 -6.19 6.95
C ALA A 33 8.47 -5.18 5.87
N VAL A 34 9.46 -4.57 5.20
CA VAL A 34 9.27 -3.73 4.03
C VAL A 34 9.56 -4.55 2.78
N TYR A 35 8.66 -4.52 1.82
CA TYR A 35 8.79 -5.18 0.52
C TYR A 35 9.04 -4.11 -0.55
N ASP A 36 10.27 -4.06 -1.03
CA ASP A 36 10.73 -3.09 -2.03
C ASP A 36 10.36 -3.58 -3.44
N ALA A 37 9.26 -3.09 -3.96
CA ALA A 37 8.75 -3.42 -5.29
C ALA A 37 9.10 -2.34 -6.34
N ASP A 38 9.78 -1.25 -5.95
CA ASP A 38 10.23 -0.23 -6.90
C ASP A 38 11.54 -0.71 -7.58
N PRO A 39 11.61 -0.74 -8.93
CA PRO A 39 12.84 -1.07 -9.66
C PRO A 39 14.04 -0.19 -9.31
N GLN A 40 13.82 1.01 -8.74
CA GLN A 40 14.89 1.87 -8.24
C GLN A 40 15.52 1.35 -6.94
N SER A 41 14.87 0.38 -6.26
CA SER A 41 15.38 -0.28 -5.06
C SER A 41 15.80 0.68 -3.94
N SER A 42 15.07 1.78 -3.79
CA SER A 42 15.43 2.85 -2.85
C SER A 42 15.35 2.39 -1.39
N ALA A 43 14.39 1.54 -1.04
CA ALA A 43 14.27 0.98 0.31
C ALA A 43 15.43 0.00 0.61
N SER A 44 15.77 -0.84 -0.36
CA SER A 44 16.89 -1.79 -0.26
C SER A 44 18.23 -1.08 -0.12
N LEU A 45 18.45 -0.02 -0.89
CA LEU A 45 19.66 0.81 -0.78
C LEU A 45 19.74 1.53 0.58
N TRP A 46 18.61 1.99 1.13
CA TRP A 46 18.56 2.58 2.45
C TRP A 46 18.98 1.58 3.53
N ALA A 47 18.43 0.36 3.48
CA ALA A 47 18.78 -0.70 4.43
C ALA A 47 20.27 -1.04 4.39
N ALA A 48 20.83 -1.20 3.17
CA ALA A 48 22.26 -1.46 2.99
C ALA A 48 23.15 -0.31 3.53
N ALA A 49 22.74 0.95 3.31
CA ALA A 49 23.46 2.09 3.85
C ALA A 49 23.42 2.16 5.38
N ALA A 50 22.27 1.84 6.00
CA ALA A 50 22.11 1.79 7.44
C ALA A 50 23.01 0.70 8.06
N GLU A 51 23.05 -0.49 7.44
CA GLU A 51 23.93 -1.58 7.86
C GLU A 51 25.41 -1.21 7.78
N GLN A 52 25.82 -0.59 6.67
CA GLN A 52 27.20 -0.10 6.49
C GLN A 52 27.58 0.98 7.51
N ALA A 53 26.62 1.80 7.95
CA ALA A 53 26.83 2.80 8.99
C ALA A 53 26.88 2.24 10.41
N GLY A 54 26.64 0.92 10.60
CA GLY A 54 26.60 0.28 11.90
C GLY A 54 25.30 0.54 12.69
N ASP A 55 24.27 1.06 12.06
CA ASP A 55 22.94 1.32 12.64
C ASP A 55 21.84 0.64 11.77
N PRO A 56 21.79 -0.71 11.75
CA PRO A 56 20.84 -1.44 10.90
C PRO A 56 19.39 -1.13 11.27
N LEU A 57 18.52 -1.21 10.27
CA LEU A 57 17.08 -1.04 10.49
C LEU A 57 16.54 -2.16 11.41
N PRO A 58 15.59 -1.86 12.33
CA PRO A 58 15.03 -2.86 13.25
C PRO A 58 13.97 -3.76 12.59
N PHE A 59 13.99 -3.91 11.27
CA PHE A 59 13.09 -4.72 10.45
C PHE A 59 13.77 -5.10 9.14
N ASP A 60 13.27 -6.15 8.50
CA ASP A 60 13.78 -6.61 7.23
C ASP A 60 13.29 -5.73 6.07
N VAL A 61 14.16 -5.47 5.09
CA VAL A 61 13.80 -4.90 3.79
C VAL A 61 14.11 -5.93 2.71
N LEU A 62 13.07 -6.41 2.03
CA LEU A 62 13.13 -7.52 1.09
C LEU A 62 12.79 -7.04 -0.32
N PRO A 63 13.61 -7.35 -1.34
CA PRO A 63 13.25 -7.10 -2.73
C PRO A 63 11.95 -7.85 -3.09
N ALA A 64 11.05 -7.19 -3.82
CA ALA A 64 9.79 -7.78 -4.19
C ALA A 64 9.54 -7.72 -5.70
N ASN A 65 9.02 -8.81 -6.24
CA ASN A 65 8.59 -8.96 -7.62
C ASN A 65 7.16 -9.51 -7.70
N MET A 66 6.68 -9.80 -8.91
CA MET A 66 5.33 -10.34 -9.13
C MET A 66 5.06 -11.62 -8.33
N ALA A 67 6.05 -12.52 -8.24
CA ALA A 67 5.91 -13.79 -7.51
C ALA A 67 5.89 -13.55 -6.00
N THR A 68 6.77 -12.70 -5.49
CA THR A 68 6.80 -12.30 -4.06
C THR A 68 5.45 -11.70 -3.64
N LEU A 69 4.93 -10.76 -4.42
CA LEU A 69 3.64 -10.11 -4.11
C LEU A 69 2.45 -11.09 -4.23
N ALA A 70 2.51 -12.05 -5.17
CA ALA A 70 1.48 -13.08 -5.26
C ALA A 70 1.46 -13.97 -4.01
N HIS A 71 2.65 -14.33 -3.51
CA HIS A 71 2.80 -15.12 -2.29
C HIS A 71 2.28 -14.38 -1.06
N LEU A 72 2.64 -13.11 -0.90
CA LEU A 72 2.11 -12.25 0.18
C LEU A 72 0.58 -12.24 0.24
N GLY A 73 -0.08 -12.35 -0.91
CA GLY A 73 -1.54 -12.39 -0.99
C GLY A 73 -2.17 -13.64 -0.41
N GLY A 74 -1.42 -14.76 -0.30
CA GLY A 74 -1.92 -16.08 0.08
C GLY A 74 -1.24 -16.73 1.28
N ASP A 75 -0.20 -16.11 1.85
CA ASP A 75 0.59 -16.71 2.93
C ASP A 75 0.00 -16.37 4.31
N PRO A 76 -0.55 -17.37 5.04
CA PRO A 76 -0.99 -17.18 6.43
C PRO A 76 0.17 -16.97 7.41
N ALA A 77 1.42 -17.31 7.03
CA ALA A 77 2.63 -17.12 7.83
C ALA A 77 3.34 -15.79 7.53
N ALA A 78 2.75 -14.92 6.71
CA ALA A 78 3.28 -13.57 6.47
C ALA A 78 3.43 -12.82 7.80
N ARG A 79 4.47 -11.97 7.89
CA ARG A 79 4.70 -11.08 9.03
C ARG A 79 3.40 -10.39 9.44
N GLU A 80 3.24 -10.05 10.70
CA GLU A 80 2.05 -9.36 11.20
C GLU A 80 1.72 -8.12 10.36
N TRP A 81 2.78 -7.39 9.95
CA TRP A 81 2.68 -6.27 9.02
C TRP A 81 3.67 -6.39 7.86
N SER A 82 3.15 -6.19 6.66
CA SER A 82 3.92 -6.10 5.42
C SER A 82 3.71 -4.73 4.81
N ILE A 83 4.75 -3.91 4.77
CA ILE A 83 4.74 -2.59 4.14
C ILE A 83 5.31 -2.75 2.74
N ILE A 84 4.58 -2.29 1.71
CA ILE A 84 5.00 -2.46 0.31
C ILE A 84 5.34 -1.09 -0.28
N ASP A 85 6.60 -0.89 -0.65
CA ASP A 85 7.04 0.29 -1.41
C ASP A 85 6.74 0.05 -2.89
N ALA A 86 5.68 0.68 -3.38
CA ALA A 86 5.15 0.41 -4.71
C ALA A 86 5.93 1.15 -5.81
N PRO A 87 6.09 0.54 -7.00
CA PRO A 87 6.60 1.25 -8.18
C PRO A 87 5.61 2.35 -8.60
N PRO A 88 6.07 3.35 -9.39
CA PRO A 88 5.19 4.43 -9.84
C PRO A 88 4.13 3.99 -10.87
N GLN A 89 4.39 2.91 -11.61
CA GLN A 89 3.51 2.44 -12.68
C GLN A 89 3.77 0.98 -13.07
N GLY A 90 2.94 0.47 -13.96
CA GLY A 90 3.11 -0.84 -14.58
C GLY A 90 2.41 -1.98 -13.83
N PRO A 91 2.54 -3.23 -14.34
CA PRO A 91 1.84 -4.39 -13.80
C PRO A 91 2.16 -4.69 -12.34
N LEU A 92 3.35 -4.32 -11.89
CA LEU A 92 3.77 -4.53 -10.50
C LEU A 92 3.03 -3.59 -9.54
N LEU A 93 2.71 -2.34 -9.98
CA LEU A 93 1.82 -1.46 -9.24
C LEU A 93 0.42 -2.08 -9.12
N ASP A 94 -0.14 -2.57 -10.22
CA ASP A 94 -1.47 -3.22 -10.20
C ASP A 94 -1.51 -4.40 -9.24
N LYS A 95 -0.47 -5.22 -9.27
CA LYS A 95 -0.33 -6.36 -8.36
C LYS A 95 -0.23 -5.89 -6.91
N THR A 96 0.56 -4.83 -6.64
CA THR A 96 0.69 -4.25 -5.30
C THR A 96 -0.66 -3.78 -4.77
N LEU A 97 -1.42 -3.03 -5.57
CA LEU A 97 -2.76 -2.56 -5.18
C LEU A 97 -3.73 -3.72 -4.91
N ALA A 98 -3.66 -4.77 -5.72
CA ALA A 98 -4.54 -5.94 -5.60
C ALA A 98 -4.28 -6.79 -4.34
N VAL A 99 -3.03 -6.85 -3.86
CA VAL A 99 -2.69 -7.64 -2.67
C VAL A 99 -2.75 -6.84 -1.37
N ALA A 100 -2.77 -5.51 -1.43
CA ALA A 100 -2.82 -4.64 -0.26
C ALA A 100 -4.18 -4.69 0.45
N ASP A 101 -4.17 -4.68 1.78
CA ASP A 101 -5.36 -4.51 2.61
C ASP A 101 -5.73 -3.02 2.77
N PHE A 102 -4.71 -2.16 2.63
CA PHE A 102 -4.85 -0.71 2.69
C PHE A 102 -3.77 -0.03 1.84
N VAL A 103 -4.13 1.08 1.18
CA VAL A 103 -3.18 1.88 0.38
C VAL A 103 -3.07 3.28 0.96
N ILE A 104 -1.85 3.71 1.19
CA ILE A 104 -1.51 5.09 1.54
C ILE A 104 -0.94 5.75 0.29
N VAL A 105 -1.47 6.91 -0.07
CA VAL A 105 -1.01 7.69 -1.22
C VAL A 105 -0.33 8.97 -0.71
N PRO A 106 1.01 8.98 -0.56
CA PRO A 106 1.74 10.18 -0.17
C PRO A 106 1.65 11.24 -1.27
N THR A 107 1.44 12.50 -0.89
CA THR A 107 1.39 13.63 -1.82
C THR A 107 1.90 14.90 -1.16
N SER A 108 2.48 15.83 -1.95
CA SER A 108 2.73 17.18 -1.47
C SER A 108 1.46 18.04 -1.60
N ASP A 109 1.52 19.27 -1.12
CA ASP A 109 0.44 20.27 -1.21
C ASP A 109 0.38 20.99 -2.58
N SER A 110 1.27 20.67 -3.52
CA SER A 110 1.22 21.19 -4.87
C SER A 110 -0.06 20.74 -5.60
N PRO A 111 -0.80 21.64 -6.29
CA PRO A 111 -1.99 21.27 -7.03
C PRO A 111 -1.80 20.13 -8.05
N MET A 112 -0.65 20.12 -8.75
CA MET A 112 -0.33 19.04 -9.70
C MET A 112 -0.09 17.70 -8.98
N ASP A 113 0.55 17.72 -7.81
CA ASP A 113 0.80 16.51 -7.03
C ASP A 113 -0.49 15.94 -6.47
N LEU A 114 -1.37 16.81 -6.00
CA LEU A 114 -2.70 16.44 -5.53
C LEU A 114 -3.52 15.78 -6.63
N GLN A 115 -3.50 16.33 -7.86
CA GLN A 115 -4.25 15.71 -8.97
C GLN A 115 -3.76 14.30 -9.28
N GLN A 116 -2.45 14.09 -9.39
CA GLN A 116 -1.87 12.75 -9.61
C GLN A 116 -2.14 11.79 -8.44
N ALA A 117 -2.15 12.33 -7.22
CA ALA A 117 -2.49 11.54 -6.05
C ALA A 117 -3.96 11.12 -6.04
N TRP A 118 -4.88 11.98 -6.53
CA TRP A 118 -6.29 11.62 -6.69
C TRP A 118 -6.48 10.48 -7.70
N ASP A 119 -5.81 10.52 -8.85
CA ASP A 119 -5.88 9.46 -9.85
C ASP A 119 -5.38 8.13 -9.27
N THR A 120 -4.28 8.17 -8.52
CA THR A 120 -3.75 6.99 -7.84
C THR A 120 -4.70 6.49 -6.74
N LEU A 121 -5.30 7.40 -5.97
CA LEU A 121 -6.25 7.07 -4.92
C LEU A 121 -7.51 6.40 -5.50
N ASP A 122 -8.06 6.94 -6.58
CA ASP A 122 -9.23 6.37 -7.23
C ASP A 122 -8.93 4.96 -7.75
N ARG A 123 -7.77 4.76 -8.41
CA ARG A 123 -7.32 3.44 -8.84
C ARG A 123 -7.19 2.47 -7.65
N ALA A 124 -6.58 2.90 -6.55
CA ALA A 124 -6.44 2.07 -5.34
C ALA A 124 -7.80 1.71 -4.73
N ARG A 125 -8.77 2.62 -4.73
CA ARG A 125 -10.11 2.41 -4.18
C ARG A 125 -10.95 1.37 -4.93
N HIS A 126 -10.65 1.10 -6.19
CA HIS A 126 -11.26 -0.01 -6.91
C HIS A 126 -10.78 -1.38 -6.41
N ALA A 127 -9.59 -1.44 -5.83
CA ALA A 127 -9.01 -2.68 -5.31
C ALA A 127 -9.23 -2.86 -3.80
N THR A 128 -9.03 -1.78 -3.00
CA THR A 128 -9.08 -1.83 -1.54
C THR A 128 -9.37 -0.45 -0.92
N ARG A 129 -9.29 -0.34 0.41
CA ARG A 129 -9.39 0.95 1.11
C ARG A 129 -8.11 1.75 0.89
N ALA A 130 -8.25 3.06 0.66
CA ALA A 130 -7.10 3.93 0.46
C ALA A 130 -7.33 5.33 1.05
N ALA A 131 -6.22 5.98 1.44
CA ALA A 131 -6.20 7.34 1.95
C ALA A 131 -5.01 8.15 1.42
N LEU A 132 -5.17 9.46 1.31
CA LEU A 132 -4.08 10.39 1.05
C LEU A 132 -3.26 10.61 2.33
N LEU A 133 -1.95 10.73 2.16
CA LEU A 133 -1.02 11.16 3.19
C LEU A 133 -0.33 12.44 2.72
N PRO A 134 -0.76 13.61 3.17
CA PRO A 134 -0.05 14.85 2.87
C PRO A 134 1.33 14.84 3.54
N VAL A 135 2.35 15.11 2.72
CA VAL A 135 3.75 15.19 3.13
C VAL A 135 4.38 16.49 2.65
N ARG A 136 5.41 16.99 3.31
CA ARG A 136 6.07 18.27 2.99
C ARG A 136 5.10 19.45 2.98
N VAL A 137 4.20 19.46 3.93
CA VAL A 137 3.19 20.52 4.04
C VAL A 137 3.83 21.77 4.63
N GLU A 138 3.71 22.87 3.92
CA GLU A 138 4.11 24.19 4.44
C GLU A 138 2.91 24.79 5.19
N ALA A 139 3.09 25.09 6.47
CA ALA A 139 2.01 25.58 7.35
C ALA A 139 1.35 26.90 6.90
N ASN A 140 1.98 27.64 5.99
CA ASN A 140 1.54 28.95 5.52
C ASN A 140 0.97 28.95 4.09
N THR A 141 0.71 27.80 3.49
CA THR A 141 0.14 27.72 2.14
C THR A 141 -1.38 27.69 2.19
N ASN A 142 -2.04 28.40 1.27
CA ASN A 142 -3.49 28.38 1.10
C ASN A 142 -4.02 27.05 0.55
N ALA A 143 -3.15 26.07 0.29
CA ALA A 143 -3.53 24.75 -0.19
C ALA A 143 -4.50 24.02 0.75
N TRP A 144 -4.43 24.31 2.04
CA TRP A 144 -5.32 23.77 3.07
C TRP A 144 -6.63 24.56 3.26
N ALA A 145 -6.68 25.79 2.75
CA ALA A 145 -7.88 26.63 2.83
C ALA A 145 -8.97 26.20 1.82
N GLN A 146 -8.62 25.38 0.84
CA GLN A 146 -9.59 24.82 -0.09
C GLN A 146 -10.32 23.64 0.57
N PRO A 147 -11.65 23.56 0.48
CA PRO A 147 -12.37 22.42 1.03
C PRO A 147 -11.90 21.15 0.31
N TRP A 148 -11.28 20.27 1.05
CA TRP A 148 -10.99 18.91 0.58
C TRP A 148 -12.28 18.31 0.03
N PRO A 149 -12.25 17.65 -1.14
CA PRO A 149 -13.43 16.99 -1.66
C PRO A 149 -14.03 16.14 -0.55
N ARG A 150 -15.31 16.37 -0.25
CA ARG A 150 -16.00 15.64 0.82
C ARG A 150 -15.78 14.15 0.60
N TRP A 151 -15.29 13.48 1.61
CA TRP A 151 -15.13 12.04 1.67
C TRP A 151 -16.47 11.38 1.28
N SER A 152 -16.62 10.94 0.04
CA SER A 152 -17.77 10.12 -0.32
C SER A 152 -17.65 8.81 0.46
N LYS A 153 -18.69 8.47 1.21
CA LYS A 153 -18.76 7.18 1.94
C LYS A 153 -18.41 6.06 0.97
N PRO A 154 -17.56 5.09 1.37
CA PRO A 154 -17.29 3.96 0.50
C PRO A 154 -18.60 3.30 0.12
N THR A 155 -18.84 3.14 -1.18
CA THR A 155 -19.95 2.32 -1.68
C THR A 155 -19.80 0.93 -1.09
N PRO A 156 -20.84 0.36 -0.45
CA PRO A 156 -20.76 -1.01 0.03
C PRO A 156 -20.44 -1.93 -1.14
N ARG A 157 -19.45 -2.79 -0.97
CA ARG A 157 -19.18 -3.87 -1.93
C ARG A 157 -20.49 -4.57 -2.23
N ALA A 158 -20.88 -4.60 -3.49
CA ALA A 158 -21.98 -5.46 -3.93
C ALA A 158 -21.64 -6.89 -3.47
N SER A 159 -22.53 -7.47 -2.69
CA SER A 159 -22.45 -8.87 -2.29
C SER A 159 -22.31 -9.72 -3.55
N THR A 160 -21.25 -10.51 -3.64
CA THR A 160 -21.11 -11.55 -4.67
C THR A 160 -22.40 -12.36 -4.72
N PRO A 161 -23.03 -12.54 -5.90
CA PRO A 161 -24.19 -13.40 -6.00
C PRO A 161 -23.75 -14.81 -5.59
N SER A 162 -24.48 -15.39 -4.65
CA SER A 162 -24.34 -16.78 -4.27
C SER A 162 -24.49 -17.66 -5.51
N SER A 163 -23.52 -18.53 -5.74
CA SER A 163 -23.52 -19.51 -6.83
C SER A 163 -24.83 -20.31 -6.85
N PRO A 164 -25.56 -20.39 -7.97
CA PRO A 164 -26.78 -21.19 -8.08
C PRO A 164 -26.40 -22.64 -8.46
N ASN A 165 -25.76 -23.38 -7.58
CA ASN A 165 -25.56 -24.81 -7.86
C ASN A 165 -25.47 -25.64 -6.56
N ASP A 166 -26.59 -25.72 -5.86
CA ASP A 166 -26.80 -26.79 -4.88
C ASP A 166 -28.17 -27.47 -5.12
N ASN A 167 -28.22 -28.12 -6.27
CA ASN A 167 -29.34 -29.05 -6.58
C ASN A 167 -28.76 -30.47 -6.68
N ARG A 168 -28.38 -31.05 -5.55
CA ARG A 168 -28.11 -32.49 -5.44
C ARG A 168 -29.24 -33.19 -4.73
N SER A 169 -30.15 -33.76 -5.56
CA SER A 169 -30.78 -35.05 -5.43
C SER A 169 -31.08 -35.54 -4.00
N ARG A 170 -32.34 -35.42 -3.62
CA ARG A 170 -32.95 -36.31 -2.60
C ARG A 170 -33.18 -37.68 -3.21
N PRO A 171 -32.80 -38.80 -2.56
CA PRO A 171 -33.24 -40.13 -2.97
C PRO A 171 -34.71 -40.33 -2.59
N ARG A 172 -35.47 -40.86 -3.54
CA ARG A 172 -36.81 -41.40 -3.29
C ARG A 172 -36.64 -42.73 -2.57
N SER A 173 -37.20 -42.84 -1.36
CA SER A 173 -37.44 -44.10 -0.70
C SER A 173 -38.78 -44.66 -1.20
N ALA A 174 -38.73 -45.90 -1.66
CA ALA A 174 -39.88 -46.80 -1.81
C ALA A 174 -40.31 -47.34 -0.45
#